data_8dbdf03b75940b713d0878824167e379
#
_entry.id   8dbdf03b75940b713d0878824167e379
#
_cell.length_a   1.000
_cell.length_b   1.000
_cell.length_c   1.000
_cell.angle_alpha   90.00
_cell.angle_beta   90.00
_cell.angle_gamma   90.00
#
_symmetry.space_group_name_H-M   'P 1'
#
loop_
_entity.id
_entity.type
_entity.pdbx_description
1 polymer ?
#
loop_
_entity_poly.entity_id
_entity_poly.type
_entity_poly.pdbx_seq_one_letter_code
_entity_poly.pdbx_strand_id
1 'polypeptide(L)'
;MYSPQKLHPIAYLGSVVNGIKNLWIPLIIVLFNSRETLLSGDISMKYILIVGGIFILAIVLFGGMDFLNKYRTRFWIEDGKFIYKDGVITNHEKELDIGRIQSIDFSEPIFHRLFGAVKLEVITPGEGIKIDTMKKSQAKSLQDILYDEKSYLEDTVEIGAYSEWPRTEEGSDQIETAGFDTLYRMNGRSLLLMSMTSGALGTFLALLFGFLNLIGANFLIERYFEYFEGAIRNLALAMGLAIGLFIIVGYAIGILILTVKYYGYTLKMKHDDLVVEYGLLEKKHQSVNINRVQNIIIKDSIIRRVIGYYSLSVTITSDSLDSEDIDGTVELLPFIKKARLYEIVDHIFPNYHVEVPERKVPFRGYRRYFQVVTLLVLIITSLAQYFLFDYAWIAGLVLILVFMASGIYSAYNSGYAIRDDEINLMTAGFFKRSHYVIKHEKLIEAEWVFNPFLHRAKLGIITLVTAAGMLGSRATIKFIDRSDIDKIWQWAERGHRNAEDFTEGS
;
A
#
# COMPACT_ATOMS: atom_id res chain seq x y z
N MET A 1 -23.77 -28.07 4.57
CA MET A 1 -22.79 -28.63 3.63
C MET A 1 -22.94 -27.98 2.27
N TYR A 2 -21.97 -27.21 1.84
CA TYR A 2 -21.91 -26.66 0.49
C TYR A 2 -21.12 -27.61 -0.39
N SER A 3 -21.65 -28.00 -1.53
CA SER A 3 -20.93 -28.85 -2.50
C SER A 3 -19.70 -28.12 -3.05
N PRO A 4 -18.58 -28.82 -3.33
CA PRO A 4 -17.38 -28.23 -3.90
C PRO A 4 -17.66 -27.43 -5.17
N GLN A 5 -17.37 -26.15 -5.16
CA GLN A 5 -17.63 -25.18 -6.24
C GLN A 5 -16.40 -25.00 -7.13
N LYS A 6 -16.63 -24.73 -8.42
CA LYS A 6 -15.56 -24.42 -9.39
C LYS A 6 -15.39 -22.92 -9.54
N LEU A 7 -14.21 -22.50 -9.99
CA LEU A 7 -13.97 -21.13 -10.42
C LEU A 7 -14.87 -20.76 -11.61
N HIS A 8 -15.11 -19.46 -11.79
CA HIS A 8 -15.84 -18.95 -12.95
C HIS A 8 -15.05 -19.20 -14.24
N PRO A 9 -15.69 -19.53 -15.37
CA PRO A 9 -15.02 -19.84 -16.65
C PRO A 9 -14.02 -18.77 -17.13
N ILE A 10 -14.24 -17.51 -16.80
CA ILE A 10 -13.32 -16.41 -17.16
C ILE A 10 -11.94 -16.54 -16.47
N ALA A 11 -11.83 -17.30 -15.37
CA ALA A 11 -10.55 -17.62 -14.74
C ALA A 11 -9.58 -18.28 -15.73
N TYR A 12 -10.11 -19.08 -16.61
CA TYR A 12 -9.32 -19.82 -17.61
C TYR A 12 -8.78 -18.91 -18.71
N LEU A 13 -9.56 -17.87 -19.11
CA LEU A 13 -9.07 -16.83 -20.03
C LEU A 13 -7.98 -16.01 -19.38
N GLY A 14 -8.10 -15.72 -18.08
CA GLY A 14 -7.07 -15.05 -17.30
C GLY A 14 -5.72 -15.78 -17.31
N SER A 15 -5.72 -17.11 -17.39
CA SER A 15 -4.49 -17.90 -17.46
C SER A 15 -3.69 -17.65 -18.76
N VAL A 16 -4.38 -17.48 -19.88
CA VAL A 16 -3.73 -17.14 -21.15
C VAL A 16 -3.14 -15.73 -21.09
N VAL A 17 -3.90 -14.77 -20.55
CA VAL A 17 -3.44 -13.38 -20.38
C VAL A 17 -2.22 -13.32 -19.44
N ASN A 18 -2.23 -14.08 -18.35
CA ASN A 18 -1.10 -14.17 -17.42
C ASN A 18 0.12 -14.82 -18.09
N GLY A 19 -0.07 -15.85 -18.91
CA GLY A 19 1.00 -16.45 -19.70
C GLY A 19 1.67 -15.43 -20.63
N ILE A 20 0.89 -14.63 -21.34
CA ILE A 20 1.40 -13.54 -22.19
C ILE A 20 2.08 -12.46 -21.35
N LYS A 21 1.46 -12.05 -20.25
CA LYS A 21 1.98 -11.03 -19.34
C LYS A 21 3.33 -11.41 -18.72
N ASN A 22 3.55 -12.68 -18.41
CA ASN A 22 4.82 -13.14 -17.85
C ASN A 22 5.95 -13.19 -18.88
N LEU A 23 5.61 -13.24 -20.17
CA LEU A 23 6.56 -13.34 -21.28
C LEU A 23 6.88 -11.98 -21.93
N TRP A 24 6.22 -10.88 -21.54
CA TRP A 24 6.46 -9.56 -22.17
C TRP A 24 7.88 -9.05 -21.92
N ILE A 25 8.45 -9.26 -20.70
CA ILE A 25 9.82 -8.87 -20.39
C ILE A 25 10.84 -9.69 -21.23
N PRO A 26 10.81 -11.03 -21.25
CA PRO A 26 11.62 -11.82 -22.16
C PRO A 26 11.45 -11.40 -23.65
N LEU A 27 10.23 -11.10 -24.09
CA LEU A 27 9.96 -10.61 -25.43
C LEU A 27 10.68 -9.31 -25.74
N ILE A 28 10.60 -8.32 -24.84
CA ILE A 28 11.33 -7.06 -24.98
C ILE A 28 12.84 -7.29 -25.05
N ILE A 29 13.39 -8.14 -24.20
CA ILE A 29 14.83 -8.45 -24.18
C ILE A 29 15.24 -9.06 -25.53
N VAL A 30 14.46 -10.00 -26.08
CA VAL A 30 14.74 -10.60 -27.39
C VAL A 30 14.65 -9.56 -28.51
N LEU A 31 13.59 -8.74 -28.53
CA LEU A 31 13.46 -7.67 -29.52
C LEU A 31 14.60 -6.66 -29.44
N PHE A 32 15.03 -6.34 -28.23
CA PHE A 32 16.15 -5.43 -28.01
C PHE A 32 17.49 -5.99 -28.48
N ASN A 33 17.78 -7.25 -28.15
CA ASN A 33 19.00 -7.93 -28.63
C ASN A 33 19.00 -8.13 -30.17
N SER A 34 17.83 -8.24 -30.78
CA SER A 34 17.66 -8.43 -32.21
C SER A 34 17.54 -7.12 -33.00
N ARG A 35 17.67 -5.96 -32.31
CA ARG A 35 17.43 -4.63 -32.92
C ARG A 35 18.23 -4.37 -34.21
N GLU A 36 19.51 -4.77 -34.25
CA GLU A 36 20.38 -4.58 -35.40
C GLU A 36 19.91 -5.40 -36.60
N THR A 37 19.52 -6.66 -36.35
CA THR A 37 18.95 -7.55 -37.35
C THR A 37 17.57 -7.10 -37.81
N LEU A 38 16.77 -6.51 -36.90
CA LEU A 38 15.44 -5.94 -37.21
C LEU A 38 15.56 -4.67 -38.08
N LEU A 39 16.56 -3.84 -37.80
CA LEU A 39 16.78 -2.56 -38.53
C LEU A 39 17.49 -2.76 -39.88
N SER A 40 18.32 -3.79 -40.02
CA SER A 40 18.99 -4.13 -41.28
C SER A 40 18.06 -4.77 -42.32
N GLY A 41 16.86 -5.19 -41.92
CA GLY A 41 15.90 -5.88 -42.81
C GLY A 41 16.28 -7.31 -43.17
N ASP A 42 17.38 -7.84 -42.66
CA ASP A 42 17.95 -9.13 -43.02
C ASP A 42 17.47 -10.25 -42.05
N ILE A 43 16.16 -10.24 -41.74
CA ILE A 43 15.58 -11.21 -40.82
C ILE A 43 15.33 -12.51 -41.56
N SER A 44 16.09 -13.54 -41.25
CA SER A 44 15.82 -14.90 -41.76
C SER A 44 14.45 -15.39 -41.27
N MET A 45 13.61 -15.86 -42.18
CA MET A 45 12.33 -16.52 -41.86
C MET A 45 12.49 -17.64 -40.81
N LYS A 46 13.63 -18.34 -40.83
CA LYS A 46 13.97 -19.35 -39.83
C LYS A 46 14.08 -18.81 -38.44
N TYR A 47 14.65 -17.60 -38.27
CA TYR A 47 14.78 -16.93 -36.98
C TYR A 47 13.41 -16.56 -36.39
N ILE A 48 12.52 -15.99 -37.21
CA ILE A 48 11.14 -15.65 -36.81
C ILE A 48 10.39 -16.92 -36.37
N LEU A 49 10.51 -18.01 -37.11
CA LEU A 49 9.83 -19.27 -36.78
C LEU A 49 10.37 -19.92 -35.50
N ILE A 50 11.68 -19.86 -35.26
CA ILE A 50 12.30 -20.42 -34.06
C ILE A 50 11.91 -19.59 -32.84
N VAL A 51 12.11 -18.26 -32.88
CA VAL A 51 11.80 -17.37 -31.75
C VAL A 51 10.29 -17.37 -31.48
N GLY A 52 9.46 -17.22 -32.52
CA GLY A 52 8.01 -17.28 -32.41
C GLY A 52 7.52 -18.63 -31.86
N GLY A 53 8.11 -19.75 -32.32
CA GLY A 53 7.82 -21.10 -31.84
C GLY A 53 8.17 -21.27 -30.35
N ILE A 54 9.32 -20.77 -29.90
CA ILE A 54 9.72 -20.77 -28.49
C ILE A 54 8.73 -19.97 -27.65
N PHE A 55 8.32 -18.79 -28.11
CA PHE A 55 7.33 -17.96 -27.39
C PHE A 55 5.97 -18.63 -27.30
N ILE A 56 5.47 -19.20 -28.40
CA ILE A 56 4.20 -19.95 -28.40
C ILE A 56 4.28 -21.13 -27.43
N LEU A 57 5.38 -21.90 -27.49
CA LEU A 57 5.60 -23.02 -26.57
C LEU A 57 5.62 -22.57 -25.11
N ALA A 58 6.29 -21.47 -24.83
CA ALA A 58 6.33 -20.89 -23.48
C ALA A 58 4.95 -20.42 -23.00
N ILE A 59 4.15 -19.77 -23.86
CA ILE A 59 2.76 -19.39 -23.55
C ILE A 59 1.92 -20.63 -23.24
N VAL A 60 2.06 -21.70 -24.04
CA VAL A 60 1.31 -22.95 -23.82
C VAL A 60 1.74 -23.65 -22.54
N LEU A 61 3.03 -23.69 -22.23
CA LEU A 61 3.53 -24.33 -21.01
C LEU A 61 3.12 -23.53 -19.75
N PHE A 62 3.39 -22.24 -19.69
CA PHE A 62 3.07 -21.41 -18.52
C PHE A 62 1.57 -21.16 -18.38
N GLY A 63 0.90 -20.77 -19.47
CA GLY A 63 -0.56 -20.57 -19.47
C GLY A 63 -1.34 -21.87 -19.31
N GLY A 64 -0.85 -22.99 -19.87
CA GLY A 64 -1.47 -24.30 -19.74
C GLY A 64 -1.39 -24.85 -18.31
N MET A 65 -0.27 -24.68 -17.62
CA MET A 65 -0.14 -25.06 -16.21
C MET A 65 -1.08 -24.24 -15.31
N ASP A 66 -1.14 -22.93 -15.49
CA ASP A 66 -2.06 -22.06 -14.76
C ASP A 66 -3.53 -22.42 -15.06
N PHE A 67 -3.86 -22.69 -16.31
CA PHE A 67 -5.19 -23.17 -16.72
C PHE A 67 -5.56 -24.47 -16.01
N LEU A 68 -4.68 -25.48 -16.02
CA LEU A 68 -4.94 -26.78 -15.37
C LEU A 68 -5.10 -26.61 -13.86
N ASN A 69 -4.29 -25.74 -13.24
CA ASN A 69 -4.38 -25.45 -11.82
C ASN A 69 -5.75 -24.86 -11.48
N LYS A 70 -6.19 -23.80 -12.19
CA LYS A 70 -7.49 -23.17 -12.02
C LYS A 70 -8.66 -24.11 -12.33
N TYR A 71 -8.51 -24.99 -13.30
CA TYR A 71 -9.53 -25.99 -13.62
C TYR A 71 -9.74 -27.00 -12.49
N ARG A 72 -8.69 -27.37 -11.76
CA ARG A 72 -8.74 -28.28 -10.60
C ARG A 72 -9.12 -27.59 -9.31
N THR A 73 -9.00 -26.29 -9.21
CA THR A 73 -9.34 -25.51 -8.01
C THR A 73 -10.80 -25.71 -7.61
N ARG A 74 -11.01 -25.98 -6.31
CA ARG A 74 -12.32 -26.14 -5.66
C ARG A 74 -12.34 -25.41 -4.34
N PHE A 75 -13.52 -24.92 -3.95
CA PHE A 75 -13.74 -24.33 -2.65
C PHE A 75 -15.15 -24.68 -2.13
N TRP A 76 -15.29 -24.84 -0.82
CA TRP A 76 -16.55 -25.16 -0.16
C TRP A 76 -16.49 -24.81 1.33
N ILE A 77 -17.64 -24.86 2.01
CA ILE A 77 -17.77 -24.71 3.45
C ILE A 77 -18.20 -26.06 4.02
N GLU A 78 -17.51 -26.54 5.04
CA GLU A 78 -17.79 -27.77 5.75
C GLU A 78 -17.35 -27.65 7.20
N ASP A 79 -18.23 -28.04 8.14
CA ASP A 79 -17.98 -28.09 9.57
C ASP A 79 -17.39 -26.80 10.17
N GLY A 80 -17.96 -25.62 9.81
CA GLY A 80 -17.50 -24.33 10.31
C GLY A 80 -16.14 -23.88 9.74
N LYS A 81 -15.66 -24.56 8.69
CA LYS A 81 -14.41 -24.23 8.00
C LYS A 81 -14.65 -23.88 6.55
N PHE A 82 -13.93 -22.90 6.06
CA PHE A 82 -13.82 -22.59 4.65
C PHE A 82 -12.62 -23.34 4.06
N ILE A 83 -12.89 -24.25 3.12
CA ILE A 83 -11.87 -25.13 2.54
C ILE A 83 -11.62 -24.73 1.10
N TYR A 84 -10.34 -24.57 0.77
CA TYR A 84 -9.84 -24.27 -0.57
C TYR A 84 -8.81 -25.29 -1.00
N LYS A 85 -9.00 -25.88 -2.18
CA LYS A 85 -8.11 -26.89 -2.73
C LYS A 85 -7.67 -26.52 -4.12
N ASP A 86 -6.37 -26.49 -4.36
CA ASP A 86 -5.76 -26.25 -5.65
C ASP A 86 -4.58 -27.20 -5.92
N GLY A 87 -4.04 -27.15 -7.13
CA GLY A 87 -2.84 -27.86 -7.54
C GLY A 87 -3.07 -28.94 -8.57
N VAL A 88 -2.10 -29.10 -9.47
CA VAL A 88 -2.08 -30.13 -10.54
C VAL A 88 -1.13 -31.25 -10.18
N ILE A 89 0.10 -30.94 -9.83
CA ILE A 89 1.16 -31.88 -9.46
C ILE A 89 1.22 -32.00 -7.93
N THR A 90 1.28 -30.88 -7.25
CA THR A 90 1.23 -30.82 -5.79
C THR A 90 -0.14 -30.28 -5.40
N ASN A 91 -0.92 -31.06 -4.65
CA ASN A 91 -2.20 -30.61 -4.14
C ASN A 91 -1.96 -29.77 -2.87
N HIS A 92 -2.49 -28.56 -2.88
CA HIS A 92 -2.55 -27.69 -1.70
C HIS A 92 -3.99 -27.67 -1.21
N GLU A 93 -4.19 -27.91 0.05
CA GLU A 93 -5.47 -27.82 0.74
C GLU A 93 -5.31 -26.86 1.91
N LYS A 94 -6.10 -25.79 1.90
CA LYS A 94 -6.13 -24.79 2.96
C LYS A 94 -7.49 -24.82 3.62
N GLU A 95 -7.49 -24.95 4.94
CA GLU A 95 -8.67 -24.90 5.79
C GLU A 95 -8.60 -23.64 6.65
N LEU A 96 -9.60 -22.78 6.57
CA LEU A 96 -9.74 -21.60 7.40
C LEU A 96 -10.96 -21.76 8.32
N ASP A 97 -10.75 -21.62 9.59
CA ASP A 97 -11.83 -21.53 10.59
C ASP A 97 -12.61 -20.22 10.37
N ILE A 98 -13.92 -20.32 10.17
CA ILE A 98 -14.78 -19.16 9.89
C ILE A 98 -14.77 -18.17 11.04
N GLY A 99 -14.68 -18.63 12.30
CA GLY A 99 -14.55 -17.78 13.49
C GLY A 99 -13.28 -16.93 13.51
N ARG A 100 -12.24 -17.33 12.74
CA ARG A 100 -10.98 -16.57 12.64
C ARG A 100 -10.92 -15.62 11.45
N ILE A 101 -11.95 -15.55 10.62
CA ILE A 101 -11.97 -14.62 9.47
C ILE A 101 -11.97 -13.19 9.97
N GLN A 102 -11.01 -12.42 9.48
CA GLN A 102 -10.82 -11.00 9.83
C GLN A 102 -11.55 -10.07 8.88
N SER A 103 -11.37 -10.27 7.60
CA SER A 103 -12.05 -9.51 6.57
C SER A 103 -12.32 -10.36 5.32
N ILE A 104 -13.29 -9.93 4.55
CA ILE A 104 -13.64 -10.52 3.26
C ILE A 104 -13.66 -9.37 2.26
N ASP A 105 -12.63 -9.35 1.41
CA ASP A 105 -12.41 -8.28 0.46
C ASP A 105 -12.77 -8.73 -0.96
N PHE A 106 -13.37 -7.83 -1.72
CA PHE A 106 -13.74 -8.07 -3.11
C PHE A 106 -13.03 -7.10 -4.03
N SER A 107 -12.60 -7.59 -5.17
CA SER A 107 -12.19 -6.73 -6.27
C SER A 107 -12.88 -7.13 -7.57
N GLU A 108 -13.34 -6.14 -8.31
CA GLU A 108 -14.00 -6.29 -9.61
C GLU A 108 -13.14 -5.65 -10.71
N PRO A 109 -12.08 -6.31 -11.21
CA PRO A 109 -11.35 -5.83 -12.38
C PRO A 109 -12.28 -5.66 -13.58
N ILE A 110 -11.96 -4.73 -14.48
CA ILE A 110 -12.83 -4.37 -15.61
C ILE A 110 -13.30 -5.56 -16.43
N PHE A 111 -12.38 -6.51 -16.71
CA PHE A 111 -12.73 -7.74 -17.44
C PHE A 111 -13.65 -8.65 -16.63
N HIS A 112 -13.43 -8.79 -15.30
CA HIS A 112 -14.28 -9.59 -14.44
C HIS A 112 -15.68 -8.98 -14.35
N ARG A 113 -15.78 -7.66 -14.24
CA ARG A 113 -17.04 -6.93 -14.18
C ARG A 113 -17.90 -7.11 -15.45
N LEU A 114 -17.26 -7.14 -16.63
CA LEU A 114 -17.95 -7.35 -17.90
C LEU A 114 -18.66 -8.72 -17.96
N PHE A 115 -18.14 -9.72 -17.25
CA PHE A 115 -18.67 -11.09 -17.22
C PHE A 115 -19.38 -11.44 -15.90
N GLY A 116 -19.67 -10.43 -15.05
CA GLY A 116 -20.34 -10.65 -13.76
C GLY A 116 -19.52 -11.48 -12.76
N ALA A 117 -18.19 -11.39 -12.86
CA ALA A 117 -17.27 -12.11 -12.00
C ALA A 117 -16.54 -11.15 -11.04
N VAL A 118 -16.07 -11.70 -9.91
CA VAL A 118 -15.32 -10.98 -8.88
C VAL A 118 -14.15 -11.84 -8.40
N LYS A 119 -13.11 -11.19 -7.87
CA LYS A 119 -12.10 -11.83 -7.04
C LYS A 119 -12.52 -11.72 -5.60
N LEU A 120 -12.28 -12.76 -4.82
CA LEU A 120 -12.54 -12.79 -3.39
C LEU A 120 -11.24 -13.05 -2.65
N GLU A 121 -11.01 -12.30 -1.59
CA GLU A 121 -9.92 -12.52 -0.65
C GLU A 121 -10.49 -12.66 0.76
N VAL A 122 -10.25 -13.82 1.38
CA VAL A 122 -10.63 -14.10 2.77
C VAL A 122 -9.38 -14.00 3.61
N ILE A 123 -9.37 -13.05 4.55
CA ILE A 123 -8.20 -12.72 5.36
C ILE A 123 -8.37 -13.26 6.78
N THR A 124 -7.35 -13.98 7.27
CA THR A 124 -7.27 -14.51 8.64
C THR A 124 -5.92 -14.15 9.26
N PRO A 125 -5.73 -14.25 10.59
CA PRO A 125 -4.41 -14.12 11.19
C PRO A 125 -3.52 -15.30 10.76
N GLY A 126 -2.49 -15.03 9.98
CA GLY A 126 -1.49 -16.01 9.53
C GLY A 126 -1.58 -16.35 8.06
N GLU A 127 -2.70 -16.82 7.54
CA GLU A 127 -2.83 -17.14 6.10
C GLU A 127 -4.23 -16.80 5.58
N GLY A 128 -4.31 -16.12 4.43
CA GLY A 128 -5.54 -15.86 3.71
C GLY A 128 -5.77 -16.83 2.54
N ILE A 129 -7.01 -16.89 2.06
CA ILE A 129 -7.38 -17.60 0.83
C ILE A 129 -7.79 -16.57 -0.22
N LYS A 130 -7.17 -16.66 -1.40
CA LYS A 130 -7.47 -15.83 -2.55
C LYS A 130 -8.15 -16.65 -3.63
N ILE A 131 -9.38 -16.28 -4.00
CA ILE A 131 -10.11 -16.91 -5.11
C ILE A 131 -10.07 -15.92 -6.27
N ASP A 132 -9.32 -16.30 -7.29
CA ASP A 132 -9.05 -15.44 -8.46
C ASP A 132 -10.31 -15.03 -9.21
N THR A 133 -11.34 -15.88 -9.26
CA THR A 133 -12.54 -15.56 -10.03
C THR A 133 -13.73 -16.43 -9.63
N MET A 134 -14.80 -15.77 -9.18
CA MET A 134 -16.08 -16.43 -8.90
C MET A 134 -17.23 -15.56 -9.42
N LYS A 135 -18.46 -16.12 -9.51
CA LYS A 135 -19.64 -15.33 -9.86
C LYS A 135 -19.94 -14.32 -8.74
N LYS A 136 -20.34 -13.12 -9.11
CA LYS A 136 -20.71 -12.06 -8.16
C LYS A 136 -21.81 -12.50 -7.18
N SER A 137 -22.82 -13.23 -7.67
CA SER A 137 -23.89 -13.80 -6.83
C SER A 137 -23.36 -14.83 -5.84
N GLN A 138 -22.43 -15.70 -6.25
CA GLN A 138 -21.81 -16.69 -5.36
C GLN A 138 -20.92 -16.02 -4.30
N ALA A 139 -20.19 -14.95 -4.68
CA ALA A 139 -19.39 -14.18 -3.75
C ALA A 139 -20.25 -13.53 -2.66
N LYS A 140 -21.39 -12.95 -3.05
CA LYS A 140 -22.34 -12.35 -2.11
C LYS A 140 -22.94 -13.40 -1.17
N SER A 141 -23.43 -14.52 -1.71
CA SER A 141 -23.96 -15.61 -0.87
C SER A 141 -22.90 -16.17 0.08
N LEU A 142 -21.64 -16.31 -0.38
CA LEU A 142 -20.54 -16.77 0.47
C LEU A 142 -20.24 -15.75 1.57
N GLN A 143 -20.24 -14.47 1.26
CA GLN A 143 -20.08 -13.40 2.23
C GLN A 143 -21.17 -13.43 3.30
N ASP A 144 -22.42 -13.50 2.87
CA ASP A 144 -23.57 -13.55 3.80
C ASP A 144 -23.44 -14.76 4.75
N ILE A 145 -23.10 -15.95 4.22
CA ILE A 145 -22.92 -17.15 5.02
C ILE A 145 -21.74 -17.02 6.00
N LEU A 146 -20.60 -16.51 5.54
CA LEU A 146 -19.44 -16.34 6.39
C LEU A 146 -19.69 -15.33 7.50
N TYR A 147 -20.46 -14.28 7.24
CA TYR A 147 -20.86 -13.32 8.30
C TYR A 147 -21.92 -13.89 9.23
N ASP A 148 -22.92 -14.62 8.71
CA ASP A 148 -23.96 -15.25 9.53
C ASP A 148 -23.36 -16.32 10.45
N GLU A 149 -22.48 -17.19 9.93
CA GLU A 149 -21.83 -18.25 10.71
C GLU A 149 -20.87 -17.67 11.76
N LYS A 150 -20.20 -16.55 11.43
CA LYS A 150 -19.38 -15.82 12.37
C LYS A 150 -20.21 -15.21 13.50
N SER A 151 -21.37 -14.60 13.20
CA SER A 151 -22.27 -14.06 14.22
C SER A 151 -22.82 -15.16 15.12
N TYR A 152 -23.16 -16.33 14.56
CA TYR A 152 -23.57 -17.49 15.34
C TYR A 152 -22.51 -18.00 16.32
N LEU A 153 -21.24 -17.95 15.93
CA LEU A 153 -20.11 -18.36 16.78
C LEU A 153 -19.81 -17.33 17.87
N GLU A 154 -20.02 -16.05 17.59
CA GLU A 154 -19.89 -14.95 18.56
C GLU A 154 -21.09 -14.92 19.53
N ASP A 155 -22.32 -15.18 19.07
CA ASP A 155 -23.55 -15.22 19.88
C ASP A 155 -23.65 -16.49 20.77
N THR A 156 -22.91 -17.55 20.47
CA THR A 156 -22.90 -18.76 21.34
C THR A 156 -22.15 -18.52 22.65
N VAL A 157 -21.47 -17.39 22.80
CA VAL A 157 -20.82 -16.96 24.05
C VAL A 157 -21.75 -16.05 24.88
N GLU A 158 -22.81 -15.45 24.30
CA GLU A 158 -23.82 -14.69 25.02
C GLU A 158 -25.24 -15.19 24.68
N ILE A 159 -25.89 -15.82 25.65
CA ILE A 159 -27.25 -16.36 25.53
C ILE A 159 -28.26 -15.22 25.41
N GLY A 160 -28.95 -15.19 24.30
CA GLY A 160 -30.35 -14.77 24.20
C GLY A 160 -30.67 -13.42 23.56
N ALA A 161 -31.04 -13.45 22.28
CA ALA A 161 -32.25 -12.82 21.76
C ALA A 161 -32.36 -13.05 20.23
N TYR A 162 -33.44 -13.71 19.83
CA TYR A 162 -33.84 -13.90 18.42
C TYR A 162 -34.33 -12.59 17.83
N SER A 163 -33.89 -12.25 16.63
CA SER A 163 -34.64 -11.37 15.71
C SER A 163 -34.57 -11.92 14.30
N GLU A 164 -35.75 -12.30 13.79
CA GLU A 164 -35.99 -12.75 12.41
C GLU A 164 -35.71 -11.64 11.39
N TRP A 165 -35.04 -11.99 10.33
CA TRP A 165 -34.79 -11.10 9.17
C TRP A 165 -35.78 -11.33 8.04
N PRO A 166 -36.31 -10.30 7.41
CA PRO A 166 -37.17 -10.44 6.24
C PRO A 166 -36.36 -10.72 4.98
N ARG A 167 -36.71 -11.79 4.28
CA ARG A 167 -36.25 -12.07 2.91
C ARG A 167 -36.88 -11.05 1.96
N THR A 168 -36.11 -10.29 1.23
CA THR A 168 -36.58 -9.42 0.15
C THR A 168 -35.97 -9.83 -1.19
N GLU A 169 -36.84 -9.85 -2.17
CA GLU A 169 -36.69 -10.37 -3.52
C GLU A 169 -35.76 -9.55 -4.43
N GLU A 170 -35.42 -10.18 -5.54
CA GLU A 170 -34.48 -9.80 -6.60
C GLU A 170 -34.66 -8.40 -7.19
N GLY A 171 -33.54 -7.78 -7.52
CA GLY A 171 -33.43 -6.76 -8.55
C GLY A 171 -32.62 -5.51 -8.18
N SER A 172 -31.31 -5.56 -8.30
CA SER A 172 -30.51 -4.45 -8.83
C SER A 172 -29.02 -4.81 -8.84
N ASP A 173 -28.33 -4.42 -9.90
CA ASP A 173 -26.92 -4.71 -10.24
C ASP A 173 -25.87 -4.00 -9.37
N GLN A 174 -26.25 -3.51 -8.19
CA GLN A 174 -25.35 -2.94 -7.21
C GLN A 174 -25.23 -3.92 -6.03
N ILE A 175 -24.02 -4.18 -5.56
CA ILE A 175 -23.83 -4.75 -4.22
C ILE A 175 -24.35 -3.65 -3.28
N GLU A 176 -25.65 -3.68 -2.99
CA GLU A 176 -26.24 -2.83 -1.97
C GLU A 176 -25.74 -3.33 -0.62
N THR A 177 -24.87 -2.54 -0.01
CA THR A 177 -24.60 -2.60 1.43
C THR A 177 -25.84 -2.04 2.13
N ALA A 178 -26.95 -2.77 2.07
CA ALA A 178 -28.18 -2.41 2.75
C ALA A 178 -27.92 -2.43 4.27
N GLY A 179 -28.10 -1.29 4.92
CA GLY A 179 -27.87 -1.12 6.35
C GLY A 179 -26.50 -0.58 6.77
N PHE A 180 -25.65 -0.16 5.82
CA PHE A 180 -24.43 0.57 6.14
C PHE A 180 -24.66 2.09 6.06
N ASP A 181 -24.27 2.81 7.11
CA ASP A 181 -24.29 4.27 7.11
C ASP A 181 -23.05 4.85 6.41
N THR A 182 -23.26 5.78 5.48
CA THR A 182 -22.16 6.43 4.78
C THR A 182 -21.55 7.54 5.65
N LEU A 183 -20.36 7.30 6.19
CA LEU A 183 -19.61 8.28 6.99
C LEU A 183 -18.92 9.33 6.13
N TYR A 184 -18.38 8.91 5.00
CA TYR A 184 -17.64 9.80 4.11
C TYR A 184 -17.80 9.41 2.64
N ARG A 185 -17.97 10.43 1.79
CA ARG A 185 -17.93 10.30 0.33
C ARG A 185 -17.05 11.39 -0.25
N MET A 186 -16.05 11.00 -1.04
CA MET A 186 -15.15 11.94 -1.68
C MET A 186 -15.80 12.59 -2.89
N ASN A 187 -15.83 13.91 -2.93
CA ASN A 187 -16.31 14.65 -4.09
C ASN A 187 -15.20 14.78 -5.17
N GLY A 188 -15.61 15.08 -6.43
CA GLY A 188 -14.68 15.17 -7.55
C GLY A 188 -13.58 16.24 -7.37
N ARG A 189 -13.88 17.36 -6.69
CA ARG A 189 -12.87 18.40 -6.38
C ARG A 189 -11.80 17.89 -5.41
N SER A 190 -12.23 17.20 -4.34
CA SER A 190 -11.31 16.59 -3.38
C SER A 190 -10.46 15.51 -4.03
N LEU A 191 -11.05 14.71 -4.94
CA LEU A 191 -10.33 13.69 -5.71
C LEU A 191 -9.23 14.29 -6.59
N LEU A 192 -9.53 15.36 -7.33
CA LEU A 192 -8.55 16.07 -8.13
C LEU A 192 -7.43 16.69 -7.27
N LEU A 193 -7.79 17.38 -6.18
CA LEU A 193 -6.82 17.97 -5.27
C LEU A 193 -5.94 16.89 -4.61
N MET A 194 -6.51 15.75 -4.25
CA MET A 194 -5.76 14.59 -3.75
C MET A 194 -4.75 14.11 -4.78
N SER A 195 -5.19 13.89 -6.02
CA SER A 195 -4.34 13.41 -7.12
C SER A 195 -3.21 14.39 -7.44
N MET A 196 -3.49 15.69 -7.42
CA MET A 196 -2.48 16.75 -7.61
C MET A 196 -1.47 16.84 -6.46
N THR A 197 -1.88 16.58 -5.23
CA THR A 197 -1.01 16.69 -4.04
C THR A 197 -0.34 15.37 -3.66
N SER A 198 -0.65 14.29 -4.38
CA SER A 198 -0.01 12.99 -4.19
C SER A 198 1.37 12.96 -4.86
N GLY A 199 2.18 11.96 -4.54
CA GLY A 199 3.49 11.77 -5.17
C GLY A 199 3.44 11.31 -6.64
N ALA A 200 2.36 11.59 -7.39
CA ALA A 200 2.16 11.18 -8.78
C ALA A 200 3.33 11.53 -9.69
N LEU A 201 3.91 12.71 -9.52
CA LEU A 201 5.08 13.15 -10.28
C LEU A 201 6.30 12.24 -10.01
N GLY A 202 6.56 11.89 -8.75
CA GLY A 202 7.68 11.03 -8.39
C GLY A 202 7.54 9.62 -8.97
N THR A 203 6.34 9.05 -8.90
CA THR A 203 6.03 7.73 -9.48
C THR A 203 6.19 7.76 -11.00
N PHE A 204 5.68 8.80 -11.66
CA PHE A 204 5.86 8.97 -13.10
C PHE A 204 7.32 9.08 -13.48
N LEU A 205 8.11 9.93 -12.81
CA LEU A 205 9.54 10.10 -13.10
C LEU A 205 10.32 8.80 -12.87
N ALA A 206 9.99 8.01 -11.86
CA ALA A 206 10.62 6.72 -11.60
C ALA A 206 10.30 5.70 -12.71
N LEU A 207 9.05 5.61 -13.14
CA LEU A 207 8.62 4.74 -14.25
C LEU A 207 9.27 5.18 -15.58
N LEU A 208 9.33 6.48 -15.83
CA LEU A 208 9.98 7.03 -16.99
C LEU A 208 11.46 6.70 -17.03
N PHE A 209 12.17 6.97 -15.92
CA PHE A 209 13.60 6.69 -15.84
C PHE A 209 13.87 5.19 -16.04
N GLY A 210 13.05 4.33 -15.46
CA GLY A 210 13.08 2.89 -15.70
C GLY A 210 12.85 2.53 -17.16
N PHE A 211 11.85 3.13 -17.80
CA PHE A 211 11.55 2.92 -19.21
C PHE A 211 12.65 3.43 -20.16
N LEU A 212 13.19 4.62 -19.92
CA LEU A 212 14.30 5.17 -20.70
C LEU A 212 15.57 4.29 -20.59
N ASN A 213 15.86 3.76 -19.41
CA ASN A 213 16.94 2.79 -19.24
C ASN A 213 16.66 1.48 -19.99
N LEU A 214 15.41 1.00 -19.94
CA LEU A 214 15.00 -0.24 -20.61
C LEU A 214 15.16 -0.16 -22.12
N ILE A 215 14.78 0.96 -22.76
CA ILE A 215 14.91 1.17 -24.22
C ILE A 215 16.33 1.61 -24.66
N GLY A 216 17.25 1.74 -23.71
CA GLY A 216 18.62 2.17 -24.02
C GLY A 216 18.67 3.60 -24.58
N ALA A 217 18.00 4.55 -23.90
CA ALA A 217 17.88 5.94 -24.34
C ALA A 217 19.23 6.63 -24.60
N ASN A 218 20.34 6.12 -24.06
CA ASN A 218 21.70 6.56 -24.38
C ASN A 218 21.98 6.46 -25.90
N PHE A 219 21.46 5.42 -26.56
CA PHE A 219 21.59 5.26 -28.01
C PHE A 219 20.82 6.35 -28.79
N LEU A 220 19.65 6.74 -28.29
CA LEU A 220 18.87 7.82 -28.91
C LEU A 220 19.55 9.17 -28.70
N ILE A 221 20.10 9.40 -27.52
CA ILE A 221 20.80 10.63 -27.14
C ILE A 221 22.06 10.79 -28.00
N GLU A 222 22.91 9.78 -28.08
CA GLU A 222 24.15 9.82 -28.87
C GLU A 222 23.88 10.05 -30.39
N ARG A 223 22.89 9.32 -30.94
CA ARG A 223 22.59 9.41 -32.39
C ARG A 223 21.96 10.74 -32.80
N TYR A 224 21.18 11.37 -31.94
CA TYR A 224 20.58 12.67 -32.19
C TYR A 224 21.50 13.85 -31.82
N PHE A 225 22.44 13.65 -30.91
CA PHE A 225 23.40 14.66 -30.49
C PHE A 225 24.36 15.05 -31.66
N GLU A 226 24.85 14.07 -32.43
CA GLU A 226 25.69 14.29 -33.60
C GLU A 226 24.98 15.09 -34.71
N TYR A 227 23.66 14.94 -34.82
CA TYR A 227 22.86 15.65 -35.85
C TYR A 227 22.63 17.14 -35.52
N PHE A 228 22.81 17.53 -34.25
CA PHE A 228 22.45 18.84 -33.70
C PHE A 228 23.64 19.74 -33.35
N GLU A 229 24.87 19.33 -33.58
CA GLU A 229 26.07 20.11 -33.23
C GLU A 229 26.12 21.51 -33.86
N GLY A 230 25.38 21.76 -34.99
CA GLY A 230 25.26 23.06 -35.62
C GLY A 230 24.23 24.04 -35.05
N ALA A 231 23.36 23.57 -34.09
CA ALA A 231 22.22 24.35 -33.60
C ALA A 231 22.26 24.58 -32.08
N ILE A 232 23.43 24.49 -31.44
CA ILE A 232 23.63 24.35 -29.98
C ILE A 232 22.94 25.44 -29.13
N ARG A 233 22.79 26.67 -29.63
CA ARG A 233 22.20 27.78 -28.85
C ARG A 233 20.68 27.70 -28.72
N ASN A 234 19.98 27.13 -29.70
CA ASN A 234 18.53 26.90 -29.68
C ASN A 234 18.19 25.50 -29.12
N LEU A 235 19.16 24.59 -29.11
CA LEU A 235 19.00 23.21 -28.68
C LEU A 235 18.75 23.10 -27.15
N ALA A 236 19.52 23.82 -26.33
CA ALA A 236 19.36 23.80 -24.88
C ALA A 236 17.96 24.32 -24.48
N LEU A 237 17.45 25.33 -25.18
CA LEU A 237 16.10 25.85 -24.95
C LEU A 237 15.04 24.85 -25.46
N ALA A 238 15.24 24.24 -26.63
CA ALA A 238 14.35 23.21 -27.15
C ALA A 238 14.31 21.95 -26.28
N MET A 239 15.46 21.49 -25.78
CA MET A 239 15.54 20.38 -24.82
C MET A 239 14.87 20.73 -23.49
N GLY A 240 15.10 21.93 -22.97
CA GLY A 240 14.42 22.40 -21.76
C GLY A 240 12.91 22.43 -21.90
N LEU A 241 12.40 22.93 -23.04
CA LEU A 241 10.98 22.93 -23.35
C LEU A 241 10.43 21.51 -23.54
N ALA A 242 11.15 20.61 -24.20
CA ALA A 242 10.75 19.21 -24.39
C ALA A 242 10.67 18.47 -23.06
N ILE A 243 11.68 18.63 -22.19
CA ILE A 243 11.70 18.07 -20.83
C ILE A 243 10.54 18.64 -20.00
N GLY A 244 10.33 19.96 -20.04
CA GLY A 244 9.23 20.62 -19.34
C GLY A 244 7.86 20.11 -19.80
N LEU A 245 7.62 20.01 -21.09
CA LEU A 245 6.39 19.45 -21.67
C LEU A 245 6.19 17.99 -21.24
N PHE A 246 7.25 17.21 -21.28
CA PHE A 246 7.23 15.81 -20.89
C PHE A 246 6.89 15.62 -19.39
N ILE A 247 7.44 16.46 -18.51
CA ILE A 247 7.11 16.47 -17.08
C ILE A 247 5.62 16.83 -16.89
N ILE A 248 5.11 17.83 -17.61
CA ILE A 248 3.69 18.25 -17.52
C ILE A 248 2.75 17.13 -17.97
N VAL A 249 3.03 16.51 -19.12
CA VAL A 249 2.22 15.39 -19.64
C VAL A 249 2.24 14.21 -18.69
N GLY A 250 3.41 13.85 -18.18
CA GLY A 250 3.54 12.75 -17.24
C GLY A 250 2.85 13.01 -15.90
N TYR A 251 2.91 14.25 -15.43
CA TYR A 251 2.16 14.63 -14.23
C TYR A 251 0.64 14.55 -14.46
N ALA A 252 0.17 15.01 -15.62
CA ALA A 252 -1.23 14.88 -16.02
C ALA A 252 -1.70 13.42 -16.09
N ILE A 253 -0.87 12.52 -16.65
CA ILE A 253 -1.13 11.08 -16.68
C ILE A 253 -1.18 10.51 -15.26
N GLY A 254 -0.24 10.89 -14.39
CA GLY A 254 -0.24 10.46 -12.98
C GLY A 254 -1.50 10.90 -12.23
N ILE A 255 -1.97 12.14 -12.44
CA ILE A 255 -3.24 12.63 -11.90
C ILE A 255 -4.41 11.77 -12.42
N LEU A 256 -4.44 11.47 -13.73
CA LEU A 256 -5.48 10.66 -14.32
C LEU A 256 -5.52 9.25 -13.71
N ILE A 257 -4.38 8.59 -13.59
CA ILE A 257 -4.27 7.25 -12.99
C ILE A 257 -4.83 7.24 -11.57
N LEU A 258 -4.43 8.20 -10.73
CA LEU A 258 -4.92 8.30 -9.36
C LEU A 258 -6.41 8.66 -9.29
N THR A 259 -6.87 9.53 -10.17
CA THR A 259 -8.30 9.87 -10.26
C THR A 259 -9.13 8.64 -10.61
N VAL A 260 -8.68 7.81 -11.54
CA VAL A 260 -9.32 6.55 -11.92
C VAL A 260 -9.24 5.54 -10.77
N LYS A 261 -8.09 5.42 -10.07
CA LYS A 261 -7.90 4.50 -8.93
C LYS A 261 -8.86 4.82 -7.78
N TYR A 262 -8.99 6.09 -7.38
CA TYR A 262 -9.78 6.51 -6.22
C TYR A 262 -11.18 7.05 -6.57
N TYR A 263 -11.65 6.81 -7.79
CA TYR A 263 -12.97 7.25 -8.22
C TYR A 263 -14.09 6.67 -7.35
N GLY A 264 -15.05 7.53 -6.98
CA GLY A 264 -16.21 7.08 -6.21
C GLY A 264 -15.90 6.63 -4.78
N TYR A 265 -14.79 7.11 -4.19
CA TYR A 265 -14.36 6.73 -2.86
C TYR A 265 -15.43 7.00 -1.81
N THR A 266 -15.81 5.94 -1.07
CA THR A 266 -16.80 5.99 0.03
C THR A 266 -16.32 5.17 1.22
N LEU A 267 -16.51 5.69 2.41
CA LEU A 267 -16.35 4.99 3.68
C LEU A 267 -17.74 4.80 4.29
N LYS A 268 -18.08 3.58 4.59
CA LYS A 268 -19.36 3.17 5.20
C LYS A 268 -19.07 2.44 6.51
N MET A 269 -20.02 2.44 7.43
CA MET A 269 -19.94 1.77 8.72
C MET A 269 -21.23 1.01 9.02
N LYS A 270 -21.10 -0.19 9.57
CA LYS A 270 -22.21 -0.95 10.14
C LYS A 270 -21.70 -1.67 11.39
N HIS A 271 -22.25 -1.33 12.54
CA HIS A 271 -21.74 -1.79 13.84
C HIS A 271 -20.23 -1.50 13.95
N ASP A 272 -19.41 -2.52 14.13
CA ASP A 272 -17.95 -2.41 14.26
C ASP A 272 -17.19 -2.64 12.95
N ASP A 273 -17.89 -2.80 11.82
CA ASP A 273 -17.26 -3.02 10.52
C ASP A 273 -17.28 -1.76 9.66
N LEU A 274 -16.10 -1.34 9.23
CA LEU A 274 -15.88 -0.28 8.27
C LEU A 274 -15.69 -0.87 6.88
N VAL A 275 -16.37 -0.32 5.88
CA VAL A 275 -16.22 -0.74 4.48
C VAL A 275 -15.77 0.43 3.63
N VAL A 276 -14.66 0.24 2.94
CA VAL A 276 -14.10 1.20 1.99
C VAL A 276 -14.38 0.72 0.58
N GLU A 277 -15.01 1.54 -0.24
CA GLU A 277 -15.31 1.25 -1.64
C GLU A 277 -14.70 2.32 -2.53
N TYR A 278 -13.97 1.93 -3.58
CA TYR A 278 -13.39 2.86 -4.54
C TYR A 278 -13.00 2.17 -5.85
N GLY A 279 -12.78 2.98 -6.89
CA GLY A 279 -12.23 2.57 -8.17
C GLY A 279 -13.21 2.65 -9.34
N LEU A 280 -12.72 3.10 -10.49
CA LEU A 280 -13.49 3.21 -11.73
C LEU A 280 -13.32 1.96 -12.60
N LEU A 281 -12.07 1.58 -12.87
CA LEU A 281 -11.73 0.42 -13.69
C LEU A 281 -11.77 -0.88 -12.89
N GLU A 282 -11.23 -0.87 -11.70
CA GLU A 282 -11.30 -1.95 -10.74
C GLU A 282 -11.98 -1.44 -9.49
N LYS A 283 -13.17 -1.93 -9.20
CA LYS A 283 -13.85 -1.63 -7.94
C LYS A 283 -13.25 -2.49 -6.84
N LYS A 284 -12.72 -1.84 -5.81
CA LYS A 284 -12.22 -2.47 -4.59
C LYS A 284 -13.22 -2.24 -3.46
N HIS A 285 -13.52 -3.30 -2.73
CA HIS A 285 -14.30 -3.30 -1.49
C HIS A 285 -13.42 -3.93 -0.42
N GLN A 286 -13.06 -3.15 0.56
CA GLN A 286 -12.17 -3.56 1.64
C GLN A 286 -12.88 -3.37 2.97
N SER A 287 -12.98 -4.41 3.78
CA SER A 287 -13.60 -4.36 5.09
C SER A 287 -12.57 -4.35 6.21
N VAL A 288 -12.83 -3.58 7.26
CA VAL A 288 -11.97 -3.43 8.43
C VAL A 288 -12.83 -3.47 9.68
N ASN A 289 -12.61 -4.43 10.56
CA ASN A 289 -13.26 -4.44 11.87
C ASN A 289 -12.51 -3.52 12.85
N ILE A 290 -13.24 -2.63 13.53
CA ILE A 290 -12.68 -1.60 14.44
C ILE A 290 -11.92 -2.24 15.60
N ASN A 291 -12.41 -3.36 16.15
CA ASN A 291 -11.79 -4.04 17.28
C ASN A 291 -10.41 -4.63 16.95
N ARG A 292 -10.11 -4.80 15.67
CA ARG A 292 -8.83 -5.35 15.16
C ARG A 292 -7.80 -4.28 14.81
N VAL A 293 -8.17 -3.02 14.94
CA VAL A 293 -7.26 -1.90 14.70
C VAL A 293 -6.17 -1.88 15.77
N GLN A 294 -4.93 -1.85 15.33
CA GLN A 294 -3.75 -1.86 16.19
C GLN A 294 -3.24 -0.45 16.47
N ASN A 295 -3.28 0.40 15.49
CA ASN A 295 -2.95 1.82 15.62
C ASN A 295 -3.67 2.67 14.58
N ILE A 296 -3.80 3.96 14.89
CA ILE A 296 -4.34 4.97 13.99
C ILE A 296 -3.18 5.83 13.49
N ILE A 297 -3.16 6.11 12.19
CA ILE A 297 -2.10 6.91 11.56
C ILE A 297 -2.72 8.07 10.81
N ILE A 298 -2.51 9.29 11.29
CA ILE A 298 -2.89 10.50 10.57
C ILE A 298 -1.67 11.00 9.80
N LYS A 299 -1.80 11.11 8.46
CA LYS A 299 -0.71 11.52 7.58
C LYS A 299 -1.03 12.84 6.91
N ASP A 300 -0.03 13.69 6.76
CA ASP A 300 -0.09 14.91 5.96
C ASP A 300 1.24 15.21 5.27
N SER A 301 1.19 16.07 4.25
CA SER A 301 2.37 16.70 3.65
C SER A 301 2.27 18.23 3.81
N ILE A 302 3.36 18.96 3.58
CA ILE A 302 3.33 20.44 3.65
C ILE A 302 2.22 21.00 2.79
N ILE A 303 2.10 20.55 1.54
CA ILE A 303 1.10 21.04 0.58
C ILE A 303 -0.31 20.77 1.11
N ARG A 304 -0.58 19.51 1.53
CA ARG A 304 -1.89 19.12 2.08
C ARG A 304 -2.25 19.90 3.34
N ARG A 305 -1.27 20.18 4.19
CA ARG A 305 -1.46 20.96 5.42
C ARG A 305 -1.83 22.41 5.13
N VAL A 306 -1.16 23.06 4.17
CA VAL A 306 -1.48 24.46 3.76
C VAL A 306 -2.92 24.57 3.26
N ILE A 307 -3.42 23.58 2.53
CA ILE A 307 -4.80 23.53 2.07
C ILE A 307 -5.78 22.92 3.09
N GLY A 308 -5.28 22.51 4.28
CA GLY A 308 -6.08 21.98 5.38
C GLY A 308 -6.58 20.55 5.21
N TYR A 309 -5.89 19.71 4.41
CA TYR A 309 -6.27 18.31 4.15
C TYR A 309 -5.28 17.32 4.76
N TYR A 310 -5.82 16.20 5.22
CA TYR A 310 -5.13 15.10 5.88
C TYR A 310 -5.58 13.77 5.32
N SER A 311 -4.89 12.68 5.65
CA SER A 311 -5.35 11.32 5.42
C SER A 311 -5.35 10.53 6.73
N LEU A 312 -6.27 9.58 6.84
CA LEU A 312 -6.39 8.63 7.95
C LEU A 312 -6.14 7.22 7.43
N SER A 313 -5.22 6.55 8.05
CA SER A 313 -4.97 5.12 7.84
C SER A 313 -5.07 4.41 9.19
N VAL A 314 -5.39 3.14 9.16
CA VAL A 314 -5.34 2.25 10.32
C VAL A 314 -4.47 1.06 10.01
N THR A 315 -3.85 0.50 11.02
CA THR A 315 -3.10 -0.74 10.89
C THR A 315 -3.92 -1.86 11.48
N ILE A 316 -4.02 -2.97 10.76
CA ILE A 316 -4.73 -4.18 11.19
C ILE A 316 -3.79 -5.39 11.17
N THR A 317 -4.08 -6.37 12.03
CA THR A 317 -3.41 -7.67 11.96
C THR A 317 -3.97 -8.46 10.80
N SER A 318 -3.42 -8.31 9.61
CA SER A 318 -3.79 -9.14 8.47
C SER A 318 -2.55 -9.51 7.69
N ASP A 319 -2.40 -10.79 7.39
CA ASP A 319 -1.47 -11.27 6.38
C ASP A 319 -2.18 -11.21 5.02
N SER A 320 -2.48 -9.98 4.55
CA SER A 320 -2.99 -9.83 3.19
C SER A 320 -1.92 -10.29 2.20
N LEU A 321 -2.30 -11.21 1.33
CA LEU A 321 -1.41 -11.77 0.30
C LEU A 321 -1.17 -10.78 -0.86
N ASP A 322 -1.84 -9.62 -0.85
CA ASP A 322 -1.59 -8.60 -1.85
C ASP A 322 -0.30 -7.83 -1.51
N SER A 323 0.65 -7.90 -2.41
CA SER A 323 1.94 -7.22 -2.35
C SER A 323 1.85 -5.67 -2.25
N GLU A 324 0.65 -5.09 -2.34
CA GLU A 324 0.43 -3.66 -2.13
C GLU A 324 0.32 -3.28 -0.64
N ASP A 325 -0.04 -4.23 0.27
CA ASP A 325 -0.32 -3.98 1.68
C ASP A 325 0.56 -4.80 2.64
N ILE A 326 1.86 -4.93 2.31
CA ILE A 326 2.86 -5.65 3.13
C ILE A 326 2.85 -5.18 4.60
N ASP A 327 2.47 -3.93 4.84
CA ASP A 327 2.50 -3.30 6.17
C ASP A 327 1.18 -3.45 6.94
N GLY A 328 0.15 -4.14 6.42
CA GLY A 328 -1.17 -4.25 7.06
C GLY A 328 -1.87 -2.90 7.29
N THR A 329 -1.51 -1.87 6.53
CA THR A 329 -2.05 -0.50 6.67
C THR A 329 -3.17 -0.28 5.67
N VAL A 330 -4.38 -0.02 6.15
CA VAL A 330 -5.56 0.30 5.34
C VAL A 330 -5.83 1.80 5.38
N GLU A 331 -6.00 2.42 4.21
CA GLU A 331 -6.31 3.85 4.09
C GLU A 331 -7.82 4.07 4.18
N LEU A 332 -8.32 4.53 5.37
CA LEU A 332 -9.75 4.77 5.60
C LEU A 332 -10.24 6.09 4.98
N LEU A 333 -9.41 7.13 5.02
CA LEU A 333 -9.74 8.46 4.48
C LEU A 333 -8.52 9.03 3.77
N PRO A 334 -8.41 8.89 2.44
CA PRO A 334 -7.21 9.30 1.71
C PRO A 334 -7.04 10.80 1.60
N PHE A 335 -8.15 11.56 1.70
CA PHE A 335 -8.11 13.02 1.57
C PHE A 335 -9.34 13.67 2.21
N ILE A 336 -9.19 14.25 3.40
CA ILE A 336 -10.27 14.84 4.18
C ILE A 336 -9.83 16.16 4.85
N LYS A 337 -10.74 17.10 5.03
CA LYS A 337 -10.50 18.33 5.80
C LYS A 337 -10.25 18.02 7.26
N LYS A 338 -9.31 18.76 7.88
CA LYS A 338 -8.90 18.59 9.28
C LYS A 338 -10.07 18.50 10.26
N ALA A 339 -11.01 19.45 10.22
CA ALA A 339 -12.13 19.48 11.16
C ALA A 339 -12.99 18.21 11.08
N ARG A 340 -13.30 17.76 9.84
CA ARG A 340 -14.12 16.57 9.62
C ARG A 340 -13.37 15.26 9.92
N LEU A 341 -12.03 15.28 9.83
CA LEU A 341 -11.21 14.13 10.22
C LEU A 341 -11.40 13.83 11.71
N TYR A 342 -11.25 14.82 12.58
CA TYR A 342 -11.37 14.61 14.02
C TYR A 342 -12.79 14.19 14.41
N GLU A 343 -13.81 14.79 13.81
CA GLU A 343 -15.22 14.40 14.00
C GLU A 343 -15.46 12.91 13.69
N ILE A 344 -14.90 12.43 12.57
CA ILE A 344 -15.03 11.02 12.15
C ILE A 344 -14.17 10.11 13.05
N VAL A 345 -12.95 10.53 13.41
CA VAL A 345 -12.08 9.76 14.32
C VAL A 345 -12.76 9.59 15.68
N ASP A 346 -13.31 10.65 16.25
CA ASP A 346 -14.01 10.60 17.56
C ASP A 346 -15.28 9.71 17.48
N HIS A 347 -15.94 9.69 16.31
CA HIS A 347 -17.12 8.83 16.11
C HIS A 347 -16.76 7.34 15.96
N ILE A 348 -15.73 7.02 15.16
CA ILE A 348 -15.32 5.63 14.89
C ILE A 348 -14.47 5.06 16.06
N PHE A 349 -13.59 5.90 16.63
CA PHE A 349 -12.61 5.51 17.63
C PHE A 349 -12.73 6.36 18.90
N PRO A 350 -13.87 6.29 19.65
CA PRO A 350 -14.10 7.16 20.80
C PRO A 350 -13.07 6.97 21.91
N ASN A 351 -12.41 5.82 21.93
CA ASN A 351 -11.39 5.49 22.92
C ASN A 351 -9.96 5.85 22.49
N TYR A 352 -9.77 6.57 21.37
CA TYR A 352 -8.46 7.04 20.91
C TYR A 352 -8.40 8.56 20.92
N HIS A 353 -7.39 9.12 21.57
CA HIS A 353 -7.24 10.57 21.71
C HIS A 353 -6.02 11.06 20.91
N VAL A 354 -6.29 11.90 19.94
CA VAL A 354 -5.24 12.48 19.09
C VAL A 354 -4.69 13.73 19.76
N GLU A 355 -3.52 13.64 20.37
CA GLU A 355 -2.86 14.73 21.08
C GLU A 355 -1.66 15.29 20.31
N VAL A 356 -1.45 16.60 20.45
CA VAL A 356 -0.27 17.25 19.86
C VAL A 356 0.96 16.88 20.70
N PRO A 357 2.12 16.56 20.09
CA PRO A 357 3.33 16.23 20.82
C PRO A 357 3.73 17.32 21.83
N GLU A 358 3.79 16.97 23.09
CA GLU A 358 4.26 17.84 24.17
C GLU A 358 5.79 17.94 24.18
N ARG A 359 6.46 16.80 23.91
CA ARG A 359 7.91 16.70 23.87
C ARG A 359 8.40 16.57 22.44
N LYS A 360 9.32 17.44 22.07
CA LYS A 360 9.89 17.51 20.72
C LYS A 360 11.37 17.12 20.74
N VAL A 361 11.90 16.83 19.56
CA VAL A 361 13.33 16.59 19.35
C VAL A 361 14.13 17.82 19.84
N PRO A 362 15.16 17.66 20.69
CA PRO A 362 15.99 18.75 21.15
C PRO A 362 16.84 19.32 20.00
N PHE A 363 17.15 20.65 20.06
CA PHE A 363 17.89 21.34 19.00
C PHE A 363 19.22 20.64 18.60
N ARG A 364 19.92 20.05 19.58
CA ARG A 364 21.14 19.25 19.33
C ARG A 364 20.92 18.02 18.45
N GLY A 365 19.68 17.53 18.33
CA GLY A 365 19.28 16.43 17.46
C GLY A 365 19.09 16.83 16.00
N TYR A 366 18.79 18.11 15.72
CA TYR A 366 18.42 18.59 14.38
C TYR A 366 19.46 18.26 13.32
N ARG A 367 20.74 18.56 13.56
CA ARG A 367 21.79 18.32 12.58
C ARG A 367 21.92 16.84 12.18
N ARG A 368 21.51 15.93 13.04
CA ARG A 368 21.64 14.48 12.78
C ARG A 368 20.64 13.97 11.75
N TYR A 369 19.55 14.70 11.55
CA TYR A 369 18.57 14.37 10.53
C TYR A 369 19.12 14.55 9.10
N PHE A 370 20.03 15.46 8.89
CA PHE A 370 20.58 15.75 7.55
C PHE A 370 22.10 15.50 7.44
N GLN A 371 22.84 15.38 8.53
CA GLN A 371 24.31 15.30 8.53
C GLN A 371 24.85 14.18 7.64
N VAL A 372 24.31 12.96 7.75
CA VAL A 372 24.80 11.78 6.98
C VAL A 372 24.50 11.96 5.50
N VAL A 373 23.28 12.40 5.17
CA VAL A 373 22.88 12.62 3.78
C VAL A 373 23.70 13.75 3.14
N THR A 374 23.94 14.83 3.87
CA THR A 374 24.79 15.94 3.41
C THR A 374 26.21 15.46 3.10
N LEU A 375 26.79 14.63 3.98
CA LEU A 375 28.12 14.07 3.75
C LEU A 375 28.16 13.19 2.49
N LEU A 376 27.16 12.33 2.31
CA LEU A 376 27.05 11.49 1.10
C LEU A 376 26.90 12.33 -0.16
N VAL A 377 26.05 13.36 -0.14
CA VAL A 377 25.87 14.26 -1.28
C VAL A 377 27.18 15.00 -1.58
N LEU A 378 27.92 15.47 -0.58
CA LEU A 378 29.24 16.09 -0.78
C LEU A 378 30.22 15.15 -1.47
N ILE A 379 30.33 13.90 -1.00
CA ILE A 379 31.21 12.89 -1.60
C ILE A 379 30.81 12.63 -3.06
N ILE A 380 29.53 12.34 -3.31
CA ILE A 380 29.03 12.03 -4.65
C ILE A 380 29.24 13.23 -5.58
N THR A 381 28.95 14.44 -5.10
CA THR A 381 29.12 15.67 -5.90
C THR A 381 30.60 15.94 -6.22
N SER A 382 31.51 15.71 -5.25
CA SER A 382 32.95 15.86 -5.47
C SER A 382 33.46 14.86 -6.51
N LEU A 383 33.01 13.61 -6.46
CA LEU A 383 33.35 12.61 -7.46
C LEU A 383 32.76 12.97 -8.84
N ALA A 384 31.50 13.41 -8.89
CA ALA A 384 30.87 13.84 -10.12
C ALA A 384 31.57 15.06 -10.75
N GLN A 385 32.00 16.01 -9.94
CA GLN A 385 32.77 17.18 -10.38
C GLN A 385 34.10 16.76 -11.00
N TYR A 386 34.77 15.74 -10.41
CA TYR A 386 36.07 15.30 -10.90
C TYR A 386 35.98 14.42 -12.15
N PHE A 387 34.95 13.55 -12.26
CA PHE A 387 34.90 12.54 -13.33
C PHE A 387 33.87 12.83 -14.44
N LEU A 388 32.83 13.66 -14.19
CA LEU A 388 31.67 13.74 -15.08
C LEU A 388 31.36 15.17 -15.59
N PHE A 389 31.26 16.18 -14.69
CA PHE A 389 30.73 17.49 -15.04
C PHE A 389 31.42 18.64 -14.30
N ASP A 390 31.82 19.69 -15.00
CA ASP A 390 32.48 20.87 -14.42
C ASP A 390 31.59 21.69 -13.46
N TYR A 391 30.26 21.53 -13.50
CA TYR A 391 29.32 22.29 -12.68
C TYR A 391 28.50 21.41 -11.72
N ALA A 392 28.95 20.18 -11.45
CA ALA A 392 28.26 19.26 -10.56
C ALA A 392 28.06 19.84 -9.14
N TRP A 393 28.97 20.71 -8.67
CA TRP A 393 28.89 21.37 -7.38
C TRP A 393 27.61 22.21 -7.19
N ILE A 394 27.07 22.82 -8.28
CA ILE A 394 25.82 23.60 -8.23
C ILE A 394 24.64 22.68 -7.88
N ALA A 395 24.52 21.55 -8.58
CA ALA A 395 23.50 20.56 -8.29
C ALA A 395 23.65 19.99 -6.87
N GLY A 396 24.89 19.72 -6.45
CA GLY A 396 25.20 19.27 -5.09
C GLY A 396 24.78 20.28 -4.02
N LEU A 397 25.05 21.58 -4.23
CA LEU A 397 24.62 22.62 -3.30
C LEU A 397 23.10 22.67 -3.15
N VAL A 398 22.36 22.61 -4.29
CA VAL A 398 20.91 22.59 -4.27
C VAL A 398 20.38 21.38 -3.50
N LEU A 399 20.93 20.19 -3.77
CA LEU A 399 20.55 18.96 -3.04
C LEU A 399 20.83 19.07 -1.54
N ILE A 400 22.00 19.60 -1.14
CA ILE A 400 22.34 19.83 0.27
C ILE A 400 21.31 20.74 0.94
N LEU A 401 20.94 21.87 0.30
CA LEU A 401 19.97 22.80 0.84
C LEU A 401 18.57 22.13 0.98
N VAL A 402 18.15 21.34 0.00
CA VAL A 402 16.87 20.60 0.06
C VAL A 402 16.87 19.58 1.19
N PHE A 403 17.93 18.76 1.31
CA PHE A 403 18.03 17.75 2.38
C PHE A 403 18.19 18.40 3.77
N MET A 404 18.90 19.50 3.88
CA MET A 404 19.01 20.26 5.13
C MET A 404 17.64 20.84 5.55
N ALA A 405 16.91 21.46 4.63
CA ALA A 405 15.56 21.95 4.89
C ALA A 405 14.59 20.83 5.29
N SER A 406 14.66 19.68 4.58
CA SER A 406 13.88 18.49 4.91
C SER A 406 14.24 17.91 6.29
N GLY A 407 15.53 17.87 6.64
CA GLY A 407 16.00 17.39 7.94
C GLY A 407 15.56 18.30 9.09
N ILE A 408 15.66 19.63 8.94
CA ILE A 408 15.16 20.61 9.90
C ILE A 408 13.65 20.48 10.07
N TYR A 409 12.91 20.36 8.96
CA TYR A 409 11.48 20.13 8.96
C TYR A 409 11.12 18.86 9.73
N SER A 410 11.84 17.75 9.49
CA SER A 410 11.62 16.46 10.15
C SER A 410 11.86 16.55 11.66
N ALA A 411 12.95 17.18 12.09
CA ALA A 411 13.26 17.37 13.50
C ALA A 411 12.21 18.24 14.22
N TYR A 412 11.79 19.34 13.58
CA TYR A 412 10.80 20.27 14.15
C TYR A 412 9.41 19.63 14.34
N ASN A 413 9.01 18.74 13.42
CA ASN A 413 7.71 18.09 13.42
C ASN A 413 7.72 16.69 14.05
N SER A 414 8.83 16.25 14.67
CA SER A 414 8.90 14.99 15.40
C SER A 414 8.80 15.21 16.90
N GLY A 415 8.05 14.35 17.58
CA GLY A 415 7.85 14.46 19.01
C GLY A 415 6.88 13.40 19.52
N TYR A 416 6.58 13.41 20.80
CA TYR A 416 5.65 12.48 21.43
C TYR A 416 4.84 13.13 22.55
N ALA A 417 3.69 12.51 22.87
CA ALA A 417 2.91 12.73 24.08
C ALA A 417 2.48 11.38 24.66
N ILE A 418 2.50 11.23 25.96
CA ILE A 418 2.04 10.05 26.68
C ILE A 418 0.82 10.45 27.50
N ARG A 419 -0.26 9.68 27.36
CA ARG A 419 -1.46 9.81 28.13
C ARG A 419 -1.91 8.43 28.61
N ASP A 420 -1.91 8.22 29.93
CA ASP A 420 -2.33 6.99 30.60
C ASP A 420 -1.97 5.70 29.83
N ASP A 421 -2.91 5.19 29.02
CA ASP A 421 -2.82 3.95 28.22
C ASP A 421 -2.48 4.20 26.74
N GLU A 422 -2.26 5.46 26.33
CA GLU A 422 -1.99 5.83 24.95
C GLU A 422 -0.67 6.58 24.78
N ILE A 423 0.01 6.34 23.66
CA ILE A 423 1.13 7.15 23.22
C ILE A 423 0.84 7.74 21.84
N ASN A 424 1.02 9.03 21.73
CA ASN A 424 0.95 9.78 20.50
C ASN A 424 2.37 10.04 19.99
N LEU A 425 2.75 9.41 18.89
CA LEU A 425 4.06 9.54 18.25
C LEU A 425 3.94 10.31 16.95
N MET A 426 4.54 11.49 16.86
CA MET A 426 4.64 12.24 15.63
C MET A 426 6.04 12.09 15.04
N THR A 427 6.13 11.63 13.80
CA THR A 427 7.37 11.52 13.04
C THR A 427 7.23 12.20 11.70
N ALA A 428 8.31 12.79 11.20
CA ALA A 428 8.30 13.45 9.91
C ALA A 428 9.54 13.07 9.10
N GLY A 429 9.38 13.04 7.77
CA GLY A 429 10.45 12.75 6.83
C GLY A 429 10.09 13.27 5.45
N PHE A 430 11.04 13.86 4.77
CA PHE A 430 10.94 14.40 3.40
C PHE A 430 9.62 15.14 3.13
N PHE A 431 9.33 16.18 3.97
CA PHE A 431 8.17 17.06 3.89
C PHE A 431 6.80 16.39 4.12
N LYS A 432 6.81 15.14 4.62
CA LYS A 432 5.62 14.41 5.07
C LYS A 432 5.67 14.23 6.57
N ARG A 433 4.51 14.09 7.19
CA ARG A 433 4.36 13.87 8.62
C ARG A 433 3.38 12.72 8.84
N SER A 434 3.67 11.86 9.80
CA SER A 434 2.82 10.78 10.26
C SER A 434 2.65 10.91 11.76
N HIS A 435 1.42 10.87 12.22
CA HIS A 435 1.05 10.91 13.61
C HIS A 435 0.40 9.57 13.96
N TYR A 436 1.08 8.78 14.77
CA TYR A 436 0.64 7.46 15.25
C TYR A 436 0.00 7.63 16.62
N VAL A 437 -1.18 7.04 16.80
CA VAL A 437 -1.82 6.88 18.11
C VAL A 437 -1.84 5.39 18.42
N ILE A 438 -1.13 4.99 19.45
CA ILE A 438 -0.91 3.59 19.82
C ILE A 438 -1.41 3.39 21.25
N LYS A 439 -2.29 2.40 21.45
CA LYS A 439 -2.68 1.95 22.77
C LYS A 439 -1.65 1.02 23.37
N HIS A 440 -1.50 1.08 24.67
CA HIS A 440 -0.58 0.24 25.40
C HIS A 440 -0.83 -1.27 25.16
N GLU A 441 -2.11 -1.70 25.21
CA GLU A 441 -2.54 -3.08 24.97
C GLU A 441 -2.23 -3.64 23.58
N LYS A 442 -1.98 -2.75 22.60
CA LYS A 442 -1.64 -3.10 21.21
C LYS A 442 -0.13 -3.08 20.93
N LEU A 443 0.69 -2.72 21.92
CA LEU A 443 2.14 -2.69 21.79
C LEU A 443 2.70 -4.11 21.92
N ILE A 444 3.48 -4.55 20.95
CA ILE A 444 4.17 -5.84 20.96
C ILE A 444 5.60 -5.68 21.47
N GLU A 445 6.29 -4.66 20.95
CA GLU A 445 7.72 -4.49 21.18
C GLU A 445 8.08 -3.00 21.23
N ALA A 446 8.99 -2.65 22.13
CA ALA A 446 9.67 -1.38 22.15
C ALA A 446 11.16 -1.61 21.95
N GLU A 447 11.71 -1.06 20.89
CA GLU A 447 13.14 -1.16 20.54
C GLU A 447 13.80 0.21 20.69
N TRP A 448 14.96 0.25 21.31
CA TRP A 448 15.74 1.47 21.40
C TRP A 448 17.18 1.25 20.93
N VAL A 449 17.71 2.21 20.19
CA VAL A 449 19.02 2.11 19.57
C VAL A 449 19.92 3.23 20.05
N PHE A 450 21.11 2.85 20.55
CA PHE A 450 22.21 3.73 20.87
C PHE A 450 23.45 3.38 20.07
N ASN A 451 24.21 4.38 19.73
CA ASN A 451 25.57 4.22 19.25
C ASN A 451 26.49 5.21 20.01
N PRO A 452 27.83 5.05 19.96
CA PRO A 452 28.76 5.91 20.71
C PRO A 452 28.58 7.41 20.43
N PHE A 453 28.17 7.77 19.21
CA PHE A 453 27.94 9.17 18.82
C PHE A 453 26.63 9.73 19.39
N LEU A 454 25.60 8.91 19.46
CA LEU A 454 24.32 9.26 20.08
C LEU A 454 24.46 9.33 21.59
N HIS A 455 25.18 8.40 22.18
CA HIS A 455 25.47 8.37 23.62
C HIS A 455 26.16 9.64 24.10
N ARG A 456 27.24 10.08 23.39
CA ARG A 456 27.93 11.36 23.70
C ARG A 456 27.02 12.56 23.60
N ALA A 457 26.05 12.54 22.70
CA ALA A 457 25.07 13.61 22.53
C ALA A 457 23.84 13.50 23.47
N LYS A 458 23.78 12.45 24.31
CA LYS A 458 22.62 12.09 25.15
C LYS A 458 21.33 11.98 24.35
N LEU A 459 21.42 11.44 23.13
CA LEU A 459 20.30 11.22 22.20
C LEU A 459 20.13 9.72 21.94
N GLY A 460 18.97 9.33 21.49
CA GLY A 460 18.69 7.97 21.03
C GLY A 460 17.55 7.91 20.01
N ILE A 461 17.24 6.70 19.59
CA ILE A 461 16.17 6.38 18.67
C ILE A 461 15.29 5.35 19.37
N ILE A 462 13.98 5.54 19.36
CA ILE A 462 13.03 4.57 19.88
C ILE A 462 12.03 4.20 18.79
N THR A 463 11.72 2.91 18.70
CA THR A 463 10.75 2.34 17.78
C THR A 463 9.73 1.56 18.59
N LEU A 464 8.45 1.84 18.37
CA LEU A 464 7.35 1.08 18.91
C LEU A 464 6.77 0.22 17.80
N VAL A 465 6.55 -1.07 18.09
CA VAL A 465 6.06 -2.04 17.12
C VAL A 465 4.68 -2.53 17.56
N THR A 466 3.71 -2.45 16.67
CA THR A 466 2.38 -3.03 16.85
C THR A 466 2.15 -4.14 15.84
N ALA A 467 1.22 -5.05 16.12
CA ALA A 467 0.88 -6.13 15.19
C ALA A 467 0.40 -5.53 13.86
N ALA A 468 1.00 -5.96 12.76
CA ALA A 468 0.57 -5.57 11.42
C ALA A 468 1.19 -6.48 10.39
N GLY A 469 0.41 -7.04 9.49
CA GLY A 469 0.90 -7.87 8.40
C GLY A 469 2.06 -8.78 8.80
N MET A 470 2.97 -9.01 7.85
CA MET A 470 4.14 -9.89 8.06
C MET A 470 5.27 -9.23 8.86
N LEU A 471 5.40 -7.90 8.83
CA LEU A 471 6.55 -7.16 9.36
C LEU A 471 6.27 -6.32 10.61
N GLY A 472 5.01 -6.23 11.05
CA GLY A 472 4.60 -5.31 12.10
C GLY A 472 4.62 -3.84 11.67
N SER A 473 3.78 -3.01 12.27
CA SER A 473 3.80 -1.56 12.06
C SER A 473 4.81 -0.91 13.00
N ARG A 474 5.78 -0.20 12.44
CA ARG A 474 6.90 0.40 13.17
C ARG A 474 6.76 1.93 13.24
N ALA A 475 6.49 2.47 14.41
CA ALA A 475 6.49 3.90 14.68
C ALA A 475 7.82 4.31 15.30
N THR A 476 8.69 4.99 14.53
CA THR A 476 10.05 5.34 14.97
C THR A 476 10.19 6.84 15.16
N ILE A 477 10.64 7.27 16.33
CA ILE A 477 11.09 8.63 16.58
C ILE A 477 12.61 8.65 16.78
N LYS A 478 13.29 9.58 16.08
CA LYS A 478 14.75 9.65 16.02
C LYS A 478 15.29 10.84 16.81
N PHE A 479 16.47 10.66 17.41
CA PHE A 479 17.28 11.71 18.01
C PHE A 479 16.58 12.51 19.12
N ILE A 480 15.74 11.84 19.91
CA ILE A 480 15.15 12.40 21.13
C ILE A 480 16.10 12.28 22.32
N ASP A 481 15.79 12.99 23.38
CA ASP A 481 16.56 12.97 24.62
C ASP A 481 16.55 11.56 25.26
N ARG A 482 17.65 11.16 25.89
CA ARG A 482 17.71 9.87 26.59
C ARG A 482 16.66 9.79 27.70
N SER A 483 16.49 10.86 28.46
CA SER A 483 15.46 10.92 29.51
C SER A 483 14.04 10.73 28.99
N ASP A 484 13.78 11.12 27.74
CA ASP A 484 12.48 10.91 27.10
C ASP A 484 12.31 9.47 26.64
N ILE A 485 13.40 8.83 26.17
CA ILE A 485 13.39 7.39 25.88
C ILE A 485 13.10 6.59 27.15
N ASP A 486 13.74 6.92 28.27
CA ASP A 486 13.50 6.23 29.54
C ASP A 486 12.01 6.33 29.99
N LYS A 487 11.35 7.47 29.74
CA LYS A 487 9.91 7.63 30.00
C LYS A 487 9.03 6.78 29.11
N ILE A 488 9.32 6.77 27.79
CA ILE A 488 8.56 5.94 26.83
C ILE A 488 8.77 4.47 27.16
N TRP A 489 9.99 4.09 27.53
CA TRP A 489 10.32 2.74 27.95
C TRP A 489 9.56 2.31 29.21
N GLN A 490 9.57 3.13 30.25
CA GLN A 490 8.81 2.88 31.47
C GLN A 490 7.31 2.77 31.22
N TRP A 491 6.78 3.57 30.26
CA TRP A 491 5.40 3.45 29.84
C TRP A 491 5.16 2.11 29.14
N ALA A 492 6.04 1.68 28.25
CA ALA A 492 5.93 0.39 27.56
C ALA A 492 6.03 -0.82 28.52
N GLU A 493 6.86 -0.76 29.56
CA GLU A 493 7.02 -1.85 30.55
C GLU A 493 5.85 -2.00 31.52
N ARG A 494 5.10 -0.95 31.82
CA ARG A 494 4.00 -1.00 32.79
C ARG A 494 2.96 -2.07 32.49
N GLY A 495 2.70 -2.37 31.23
CA GLY A 495 1.72 -3.36 30.81
C GLY A 495 2.19 -4.80 30.96
N HIS A 496 3.47 -5.05 30.80
CA HIS A 496 4.00 -6.39 31.01
C HIS A 496 3.86 -6.84 32.49
N ARG A 497 4.06 -5.93 33.45
CA ARG A 497 3.86 -6.26 34.87
C ARG A 497 2.42 -6.56 35.22
N ASN A 498 1.46 -5.84 34.66
CA ASN A 498 0.03 -6.13 34.91
C ASN A 498 -0.42 -7.46 34.29
N ALA A 499 0.21 -7.91 33.20
CA ALA A 499 -0.10 -9.18 32.57
C ALA A 499 0.51 -10.38 33.34
N GLU A 500 1.68 -10.23 33.96
CA GLU A 500 2.31 -11.27 34.80
C GLU A 500 1.56 -11.47 36.12
N ASP A 501 1.04 -10.40 36.72
CA ASP A 501 0.23 -10.47 37.95
C ASP A 501 -1.10 -11.25 37.78
N PHE A 502 -1.66 -11.27 36.56
CA PHE A 502 -2.85 -12.07 36.24
C PHE A 502 -2.56 -13.55 35.97
N THR A 503 -1.32 -13.93 35.62
CA THR A 503 -0.93 -15.31 35.36
C THR A 503 -0.41 -16.04 36.59
N GLU A 504 0.05 -15.33 37.64
CA GLU A 504 0.45 -15.92 38.91
C GLU A 504 -0.74 -16.12 39.93
N GLY A 505 -1.92 -15.60 39.60
CA GLY A 505 -3.12 -15.66 40.43
C GLY A 505 -4.19 -16.68 40.02
N SER A 506 -3.91 -17.56 39.06
CA SER A 506 -4.87 -18.56 38.54
C SER A 506 -4.41 -20.02 38.78
#